data_91dcc549ec20c620220976ff8e44b24e
#
_entry.id   91dcc549ec20c620220976ff8e44b24e
#
_cell.length_a   1.000
_cell.length_b   1.000
_cell.length_c   1.000
_cell.angle_alpha   90.00
_cell.angle_beta   90.00
_cell.angle_gamma   90.00
#
_symmetry.space_group_name_H-M   'P 1'
#
loop_
_entity.id
_entity.type
_entity.pdbx_description
1 polymer ?
#
loop_
_entity_poly.entity_id
_entity_poly.type
_entity_poly.pdbx_seq_one_letter_code
_entity_poly.pdbx_strand_id
1 'polypeptide(L)'
;YNMVAGNASDSQMAMAFEVLDYALLSAPGAPLKKALLDAGVGKDISGSYDNGVYQPIFSVISKNANVEQKEEFVRVIEDTLKDIVKNGINKKALRAGINYHEFRFREADFGNYPRGLMYGLQLFDSWLYDETKPFIHMQAIPTFEFLKEQVETGYFEELIQKYLLDNTHGSIVII
;
A
#
# COMPACT_ATOMS: atom_id res chain seq x y z
N TYR A 1 0.93 -9.22 9.11
CA TYR A 1 -0.10 -8.26 9.47
C TYR A 1 -0.84 -7.85 8.20
N ASN A 2 -2.13 -8.11 8.16
CA ASN A 2 -2.95 -7.84 6.99
C ASN A 2 -4.17 -7.05 7.39
N MET A 3 -4.50 -5.99 6.63
CA MET A 3 -5.70 -5.17 6.83
C MET A 3 -6.43 -5.01 5.50
N VAL A 4 -7.73 -5.23 5.52
CA VAL A 4 -8.57 -4.93 4.36
C VAL A 4 -8.64 -3.41 4.17
N ALA A 5 -8.26 -2.93 3.01
CA ALA A 5 -8.15 -1.50 2.75
C ALA A 5 -8.75 -1.15 1.37
N GLY A 6 -10.02 -0.84 1.37
CA GLY A 6 -10.70 -0.37 0.18
C GLY A 6 -11.64 -1.38 -0.48
N ASN A 7 -11.90 -1.14 -1.76
CA ASN A 7 -12.75 -1.95 -2.62
C ASN A 7 -12.13 -1.98 -4.04
N ALA A 8 -12.19 -3.11 -4.70
CA ALA A 8 -11.65 -3.29 -6.05
C ALA A 8 -12.19 -2.30 -7.10
N SER A 9 -13.37 -1.73 -6.87
CA SER A 9 -13.98 -0.71 -7.74
C SER A 9 -13.56 0.73 -7.42
N ASP A 10 -12.59 0.93 -6.51
CA ASP A 10 -12.04 2.25 -6.16
C ASP A 10 -10.58 2.35 -6.58
N SER A 11 -10.35 2.74 -7.83
CA SER A 11 -9.01 2.88 -8.40
C SER A 11 -8.18 3.99 -7.75
N GLN A 12 -8.84 5.02 -7.21
CA GLN A 12 -8.19 6.14 -6.55
C GLN A 12 -7.59 5.70 -5.21
N MET A 13 -8.39 4.95 -4.42
CA MET A 13 -7.92 4.36 -3.17
C MET A 13 -6.85 3.28 -3.42
N ALA A 14 -7.02 2.45 -4.44
CA ALA A 14 -6.04 1.43 -4.81
C ALA A 14 -4.66 2.08 -5.06
N MET A 15 -4.60 3.13 -5.87
CA MET A 15 -3.34 3.82 -6.15
C MET A 15 -2.79 4.55 -4.90
N ALA A 16 -3.65 5.08 -4.04
CA ALA A 16 -3.22 5.72 -2.80
C ALA A 16 -2.54 4.71 -1.87
N PHE A 17 -3.04 3.48 -1.76
CA PHE A 17 -2.41 2.42 -0.97
C PHE A 17 -1.12 1.86 -1.59
N GLU A 18 -1.00 1.82 -2.91
CA GLU A 18 0.27 1.53 -3.59
C GLU A 18 1.34 2.59 -3.24
N VAL A 19 0.95 3.87 -3.23
CA VAL A 19 1.84 4.97 -2.80
C VAL A 19 2.19 4.87 -1.31
N LEU A 20 1.23 4.49 -0.46
CA LEU A 20 1.47 4.25 0.97
C LEU A 20 2.42 3.07 1.20
N ASP A 21 2.23 1.94 0.50
CA ASP A 21 3.17 0.81 0.57
C ASP A 21 4.59 1.26 0.24
N TYR A 22 4.74 2.00 -0.85
CA TYR A 22 6.05 2.55 -1.21
C TYR A 22 6.62 3.45 -0.12
N ALA A 23 5.87 4.41 0.38
CA ALA A 23 6.35 5.40 1.35
C ALA A 23 6.65 4.80 2.73
N LEU A 24 5.88 3.78 3.16
CA LEU A 24 5.98 3.17 4.48
C LEU A 24 6.98 2.02 4.56
N LEU A 25 7.19 1.28 3.45
CA LEU A 25 7.92 0.00 3.45
C LEU A 25 9.04 -0.08 2.40
N SER A 26 8.91 0.60 1.24
CA SER A 26 9.81 0.40 0.10
C SER A 26 10.79 1.55 -0.13
N ALA A 27 10.43 2.78 0.22
CA ALA A 27 11.29 3.95 0.05
C ALA A 27 12.58 3.86 0.91
N PRO A 28 13.69 4.50 0.49
CA PRO A 28 14.87 4.62 1.33
C PRO A 28 14.52 5.27 2.68
N GLY A 29 14.81 4.56 3.78
CA GLY A 29 14.47 5.03 5.13
C GLY A 29 12.98 4.93 5.48
N ALA A 30 12.22 4.09 4.78
CA ALA A 30 10.80 3.86 5.03
C ALA A 30 10.52 3.56 6.52
N PRO A 31 9.57 4.28 7.14
CA PRO A 31 9.43 4.29 8.60
C PRO A 31 9.05 2.95 9.20
N LEU A 32 8.10 2.22 8.63
CA LEU A 32 7.71 0.89 9.14
C LEU A 32 8.85 -0.12 9.00
N LYS A 33 9.50 -0.16 7.84
CA LYS A 33 10.65 -1.03 7.61
C LYS A 33 11.76 -0.76 8.61
N LYS A 34 12.10 0.52 8.80
CA LYS A 34 13.14 0.94 9.73
C LYS A 34 12.78 0.58 11.17
N ALA A 35 11.58 0.93 11.63
CA ALA A 35 11.15 0.68 13.00
C ALA A 35 11.17 -0.82 13.36
N LEU A 36 10.70 -1.69 12.47
CA LEU A 36 10.70 -3.14 12.67
C LEU A 36 12.11 -3.74 12.68
N LEU A 37 13.00 -3.27 11.80
CA LEU A 37 14.41 -3.69 11.79
C LEU A 37 15.15 -3.21 13.04
N ASP A 38 14.94 -1.96 13.47
CA ASP A 38 15.55 -1.38 14.67
C ASP A 38 15.06 -2.11 15.95
N ALA A 39 13.82 -2.58 15.96
CA ALA A 39 13.26 -3.41 17.03
C ALA A 39 13.76 -4.88 16.97
N GLY A 40 14.50 -5.26 15.95
CA GLY A 40 14.99 -6.61 15.76
C GLY A 40 13.90 -7.64 15.43
N VAL A 41 12.76 -7.20 14.91
CA VAL A 41 11.64 -8.07 14.52
C VAL A 41 11.89 -8.59 13.11
N GLY A 42 12.43 -9.80 13.02
CA GLY A 42 12.78 -10.41 11.74
C GLY A 42 14.06 -9.86 11.11
N LYS A 43 14.40 -10.41 9.94
CA LYS A 43 15.63 -10.05 9.21
C LYS A 43 15.35 -9.31 7.89
N ASP A 44 14.14 -9.43 7.37
CA ASP A 44 13.70 -8.72 6.17
C ASP A 44 12.24 -8.31 6.33
N ILE A 45 11.96 -7.05 6.01
CA ILE A 45 10.64 -6.46 6.09
C ILE A 45 10.23 -6.02 4.69
N SER A 46 9.04 -6.43 4.28
CA SER A 46 8.42 -6.05 3.01
C SER A 46 6.96 -5.72 3.21
N GLY A 47 6.38 -5.01 2.26
CA GLY A 47 4.95 -4.75 2.17
C GLY A 47 4.38 -5.27 0.87
N SER A 48 3.07 -5.29 0.80
CA SER A 48 2.32 -5.42 -0.44
C SER A 48 0.92 -4.85 -0.29
N TYR A 49 0.40 -4.32 -1.39
CA TYR A 49 -1.02 -4.03 -1.52
C TYR A 49 -1.59 -4.88 -2.65
N ASP A 50 -2.48 -5.80 -2.31
CA ASP A 50 -3.13 -6.69 -3.27
C ASP A 50 -4.53 -6.16 -3.60
N ASN A 51 -4.68 -5.59 -4.80
CA ASN A 51 -5.93 -5.06 -5.34
C ASN A 51 -6.61 -6.03 -6.33
N GLY A 52 -6.05 -7.20 -6.57
CA GLY A 52 -6.63 -8.25 -7.44
C GLY A 52 -7.80 -9.02 -6.80
N VAL A 53 -8.24 -8.63 -5.61
CA VAL A 53 -9.37 -9.23 -4.88
C VAL A 53 -10.44 -8.18 -4.58
N TYR A 54 -11.70 -8.63 -4.36
CA TYR A 54 -12.83 -7.70 -4.12
C TYR A 54 -12.59 -6.72 -2.96
N GLN A 55 -11.99 -7.21 -1.89
CA GLN A 55 -11.57 -6.41 -0.75
C GLN A 55 -10.04 -6.37 -0.72
N PRO A 56 -9.42 -5.34 -1.28
CA PRO A 56 -7.96 -5.21 -1.31
C PRO A 56 -7.32 -5.30 0.07
N ILE A 57 -6.12 -5.84 0.11
CA ILE A 57 -5.41 -6.13 1.36
C ILE A 57 -4.08 -5.40 1.39
N PHE A 58 -3.88 -4.58 2.42
CA PHE A 58 -2.57 -4.03 2.76
C PHE A 58 -1.85 -4.96 3.73
N SER A 59 -0.64 -5.37 3.40
CA SER A 59 0.14 -6.34 4.17
C SER A 59 1.50 -5.80 4.58
N VAL A 60 1.89 -6.08 5.83
CA VAL A 60 3.27 -5.92 6.32
C VAL A 60 3.80 -7.30 6.68
N ILE A 61 4.95 -7.67 6.11
CA ILE A 61 5.51 -9.01 6.20
C ILE A 61 6.89 -8.93 6.85
N SER A 62 7.06 -9.65 7.94
CA SER A 62 8.38 -9.87 8.55
C SER A 62 8.83 -11.29 8.29
N LYS A 63 10.02 -11.46 7.70
CA LYS A 63 10.63 -12.76 7.42
C LYS A 63 11.71 -13.09 8.44
N ASN A 64 11.81 -14.36 8.78
CA ASN A 64 12.78 -14.86 9.78
C ASN A 64 12.62 -14.17 11.16
N ALA A 65 11.39 -13.92 11.57
CA ALA A 65 11.00 -13.51 12.92
C ALA A 65 10.72 -14.75 13.79
N ASN A 66 10.87 -14.61 15.10
CA ASN A 66 10.45 -15.64 16.04
C ASN A 66 8.97 -15.47 16.40
N VAL A 67 8.29 -16.57 16.70
CA VAL A 67 6.84 -16.55 17.05
C VAL A 67 6.57 -15.67 18.28
N GLU A 68 7.50 -15.66 19.23
CA GLU A 68 7.42 -14.86 20.47
C GLU A 68 7.44 -13.35 20.19
N GLN A 69 7.91 -12.93 19.01
CA GLN A 69 7.95 -11.50 18.60
C GLN A 69 6.63 -11.00 18.02
N LYS A 70 5.57 -11.81 17.97
CA LYS A 70 4.28 -11.44 17.39
C LYS A 70 3.69 -10.17 18.00
N GLU A 71 3.65 -10.08 19.32
CA GLU A 71 3.08 -8.91 20.00
C GLU A 71 3.91 -7.66 19.77
N GLU A 72 5.24 -7.81 19.79
CA GLU A 72 6.18 -6.74 19.47
C GLU A 72 6.01 -6.26 18.03
N PHE A 73 5.88 -7.18 17.08
CA PHE A 73 5.64 -6.87 15.67
C PHE A 73 4.41 -5.99 15.48
N VAL A 74 3.28 -6.38 16.07
CA VAL A 74 2.03 -5.61 15.99
C VAL A 74 2.18 -4.25 16.65
N ARG A 75 2.76 -4.22 17.86
CA ARG A 75 2.97 -2.99 18.62
C ARG A 75 3.83 -1.98 17.85
N VAL A 76 4.93 -2.42 17.28
CA VAL A 76 5.83 -1.52 16.50
C VAL A 76 5.12 -0.95 15.28
N ILE A 77 4.30 -1.76 14.57
CA ILE A 77 3.50 -1.28 13.44
C ILE A 77 2.53 -0.19 13.92
N GLU A 78 1.72 -0.50 14.92
CA GLU A 78 0.69 0.43 15.41
C GLU A 78 1.30 1.73 15.94
N ASP A 79 2.36 1.64 16.77
CA ASP A 79 3.01 2.81 17.34
C ASP A 79 3.62 3.69 16.24
N THR A 80 4.24 3.07 15.21
CA THR A 80 4.79 3.81 14.08
C THR A 80 3.70 4.49 13.26
N LEU A 81 2.59 3.80 12.99
CA LEU A 81 1.46 4.38 12.25
C LEU A 81 0.81 5.52 13.05
N LYS A 82 0.63 5.39 14.37
CA LYS A 82 0.12 6.45 15.26
C LYS A 82 1.04 7.67 15.26
N ASP A 83 2.36 7.45 15.27
CA ASP A 83 3.34 8.55 15.18
C ASP A 83 3.24 9.29 13.84
N ILE A 84 3.10 8.55 12.73
CA ILE A 84 2.93 9.12 11.40
C ILE A 84 1.64 9.95 11.30
N VAL A 85 0.52 9.44 11.82
CA VAL A 85 -0.75 10.19 11.81
C VAL A 85 -0.64 11.47 12.63
N LYS A 86 0.08 11.44 13.75
CA LYS A 86 0.24 12.59 14.63
C LYS A 86 1.22 13.65 14.08
N ASN A 87 2.34 13.22 13.51
CA ASN A 87 3.45 14.09 13.14
C ASN A 87 3.56 14.33 11.62
N GLY A 88 2.75 13.65 10.82
CA GLY A 88 2.74 13.70 9.35
C GLY A 88 3.66 12.67 8.71
N ILE A 89 3.25 12.18 7.55
CA ILE A 89 4.06 11.29 6.71
C ILE A 89 5.12 12.08 5.92
N ASN A 90 6.21 11.43 5.57
CA ASN A 90 7.25 12.05 4.75
C ASN A 90 6.74 12.39 3.34
N LYS A 91 6.46 13.67 3.10
CA LYS A 91 5.92 14.19 1.85
C LYS A 91 6.83 13.94 0.64
N LYS A 92 8.16 13.90 0.85
CA LYS A 92 9.12 13.56 -0.21
C LYS A 92 8.99 12.09 -0.61
N ALA A 93 8.77 11.20 0.35
CA ALA A 93 8.53 9.78 0.08
C ALA A 93 7.21 9.57 -0.66
N LEU A 94 6.12 10.27 -0.27
CA LEU A 94 4.85 10.25 -1.01
C LEU A 94 5.01 10.71 -2.45
N ARG A 95 5.66 11.87 -2.68
CA ARG A 95 5.92 12.37 -4.05
C ARG A 95 6.77 11.39 -4.86
N ALA A 96 7.77 10.78 -4.25
CA ALA A 96 8.60 9.78 -4.91
C ALA A 96 7.79 8.54 -5.28
N GLY A 97 6.90 8.06 -4.40
CA GLY A 97 5.99 6.95 -4.67
C GLY A 97 5.02 7.26 -5.81
N ILE A 98 4.38 8.44 -5.79
CA ILE A 98 3.49 8.87 -6.88
C ILE A 98 4.24 8.90 -8.22
N ASN A 99 5.42 9.52 -8.26
CA ASN A 99 6.23 9.61 -9.48
C ASN A 99 6.69 8.24 -9.95
N TYR A 100 7.06 7.33 -9.05
CA TYR A 100 7.46 5.96 -9.35
C TYR A 100 6.33 5.18 -10.04
N HIS A 101 5.12 5.21 -9.47
CA HIS A 101 3.97 4.51 -10.02
C HIS A 101 3.49 5.17 -11.33
N GLU A 102 3.48 6.51 -11.41
CA GLU A 102 3.14 7.22 -12.63
C GLU A 102 4.10 6.91 -13.78
N PHE A 103 5.40 6.88 -13.50
CA PHE A 103 6.42 6.51 -14.49
C PHE A 103 6.20 5.09 -15.02
N ARG A 104 6.04 4.12 -14.12
CA ARG A 104 5.77 2.73 -14.49
C ARG A 104 4.50 2.59 -15.31
N PHE A 105 3.45 3.31 -14.94
CA PHE A 105 2.19 3.32 -15.67
C PHE A 105 2.37 3.88 -17.10
N ARG A 106 3.04 5.01 -17.25
CA ARG A 106 3.26 5.67 -18.56
C ARG A 106 4.13 4.85 -19.48
N GLU A 107 5.16 4.21 -18.94
CA GLU A 107 6.09 3.36 -19.72
C GLU A 107 5.53 1.94 -19.98
N ALA A 108 4.40 1.59 -19.40
CA ALA A 108 3.88 0.22 -19.37
C ALA A 108 4.97 -0.77 -18.93
N ASP A 109 5.65 -0.42 -17.82
CA ASP A 109 6.76 -1.21 -17.28
C ASP A 109 6.24 -2.36 -16.43
N PHE A 110 6.12 -3.51 -17.07
CA PHE A 110 5.75 -4.78 -16.43
C PHE A 110 6.95 -5.74 -16.33
N GLY A 111 8.18 -5.20 -16.41
CA GLY A 111 9.39 -6.00 -16.44
C GLY A 111 9.41 -6.96 -17.63
N ASN A 112 9.56 -8.26 -17.36
CA ASN A 112 9.67 -9.30 -18.39
C ASN A 112 8.30 -9.86 -18.86
N TYR A 113 7.19 -9.37 -18.33
CA TYR A 113 5.87 -9.88 -18.70
C TYR A 113 5.32 -9.21 -19.96
N PRO A 114 4.61 -9.95 -20.83
CA PRO A 114 3.98 -9.37 -22.03
C PRO A 114 2.95 -8.29 -21.64
N ARG A 115 3.08 -7.10 -22.22
CA ARG A 115 2.20 -5.95 -21.90
C ARG A 115 0.72 -6.27 -22.05
N GLY A 116 0.33 -6.95 -23.14
CA GLY A 116 -1.07 -7.31 -23.38
C GLY A 116 -1.64 -8.25 -22.32
N LEU A 117 -0.84 -9.19 -21.81
CA LEU A 117 -1.23 -10.05 -20.69
C LEU A 117 -1.47 -9.24 -19.42
N MET A 118 -0.53 -8.35 -19.08
CA MET A 118 -0.63 -7.55 -17.85
C MET A 118 -1.81 -6.58 -17.89
N TYR A 119 -2.05 -5.93 -19.02
CA TYR A 119 -3.28 -5.12 -19.18
C TYR A 119 -4.55 -5.97 -19.09
N GLY A 120 -4.54 -7.18 -19.68
CA GLY A 120 -5.66 -8.12 -19.55
C GLY A 120 -5.93 -8.49 -18.08
N LEU A 121 -4.90 -8.75 -17.29
CA LEU A 121 -5.05 -9.05 -15.85
C LEU A 121 -5.58 -7.83 -15.07
N GLN A 122 -5.06 -6.64 -15.33
CA GLN A 122 -5.53 -5.41 -14.69
C GLN A 122 -7.01 -5.09 -14.96
N LEU A 123 -7.56 -5.52 -16.11
CA LEU A 123 -8.99 -5.38 -16.35
C LEU A 123 -9.81 -6.21 -15.36
N PHE A 124 -9.33 -7.39 -15.00
CA PHE A 124 -10.03 -8.28 -14.07
C PHE A 124 -10.03 -7.76 -12.62
N ASP A 125 -9.11 -6.89 -12.23
CA ASP A 125 -9.05 -6.34 -10.87
C ASP A 125 -10.35 -5.59 -10.49
N SER A 126 -11.08 -5.05 -11.47
CA SER A 126 -12.40 -4.45 -11.25
C SER A 126 -13.53 -5.16 -12.01
N TRP A 127 -13.30 -5.64 -13.23
CA TRP A 127 -14.34 -6.21 -14.09
C TRP A 127 -15.00 -7.47 -13.51
N LEU A 128 -14.26 -8.28 -12.77
CA LEU A 128 -14.80 -9.45 -12.07
C LEU A 128 -15.88 -9.10 -11.05
N TYR A 129 -15.86 -7.88 -10.53
CA TYR A 129 -16.72 -7.41 -9.44
C TYR A 129 -17.76 -6.38 -9.87
N ASP A 130 -17.48 -5.66 -10.97
CA ASP A 130 -18.39 -4.65 -11.54
C ASP A 130 -18.21 -4.62 -13.06
N GLU A 131 -19.14 -5.25 -13.78
CA GLU A 131 -19.11 -5.35 -15.25
C GLU A 131 -19.17 -3.99 -15.96
N THR A 132 -19.60 -2.95 -15.25
CA THR A 132 -19.67 -1.58 -15.80
C THR A 132 -18.35 -0.83 -15.71
N LYS A 133 -17.35 -1.37 -14.99
CA LYS A 133 -16.09 -0.70 -14.69
C LYS A 133 -14.83 -1.48 -15.11
N PRO A 134 -14.75 -2.04 -16.33
CA PRO A 134 -13.60 -2.84 -16.71
C PRO A 134 -12.28 -2.06 -16.83
N PHE A 135 -12.34 -0.75 -17.06
CA PHE A 135 -11.15 0.07 -17.40
C PHE A 135 -10.69 1.04 -16.32
N ILE A 136 -11.28 1.02 -15.12
CA ILE A 136 -10.98 2.05 -14.10
C ILE A 136 -9.52 2.07 -13.67
N HIS A 137 -8.87 0.92 -13.55
CA HIS A 137 -7.45 0.83 -13.20
C HIS A 137 -6.50 1.25 -14.33
N MET A 138 -7.00 1.26 -15.57
CA MET A 138 -6.24 1.73 -16.74
C MET A 138 -6.35 3.24 -16.96
N GLN A 139 -7.24 3.92 -16.25
CA GLN A 139 -7.47 5.38 -16.34
C GLN A 139 -6.78 6.11 -15.19
N ALA A 140 -5.52 5.78 -14.89
CA ALA A 140 -4.84 6.24 -13.69
C ALA A 140 -4.29 7.67 -13.76
N ILE A 141 -4.20 8.33 -14.93
CA ILE A 141 -3.60 9.66 -15.04
C ILE A 141 -4.31 10.70 -14.15
N PRO A 142 -5.66 10.83 -14.18
CA PRO A 142 -6.36 11.75 -13.28
C PRO A 142 -6.13 11.42 -11.79
N THR A 143 -5.96 10.14 -11.47
CA THR A 143 -5.66 9.69 -10.10
C THR A 143 -4.29 10.17 -9.64
N PHE A 144 -3.27 10.12 -10.48
CA PHE A 144 -1.94 10.66 -10.13
C PHE A 144 -2.00 12.17 -9.89
N GLU A 145 -2.71 12.93 -10.73
CA GLU A 145 -2.88 14.37 -10.52
C GLU A 145 -3.58 14.65 -9.17
N PHE A 146 -4.68 13.97 -8.90
CA PHE A 146 -5.36 14.04 -7.60
C PHE A 146 -4.40 13.74 -6.44
N LEU A 147 -3.67 12.62 -6.48
CA LEU A 147 -2.78 12.24 -5.39
C LEU A 147 -1.64 13.24 -5.15
N LYS A 148 -1.12 13.90 -6.21
CA LYS A 148 -0.13 14.97 -6.08
C LYS A 148 -0.67 16.15 -5.25
N GLU A 149 -1.93 16.51 -5.46
CA GLU A 149 -2.60 17.57 -4.69
C GLU A 149 -2.82 17.15 -3.24
N GLN A 150 -3.11 15.86 -3.01
CA GLN A 150 -3.39 15.33 -1.67
C GLN A 150 -2.15 15.21 -0.76
N VAL A 151 -0.94 15.32 -1.28
CA VAL A 151 0.30 15.23 -0.45
C VAL A 151 0.34 16.26 0.68
N GLU A 152 -0.31 17.41 0.52
CA GLU A 152 -0.27 18.51 1.51
C GLU A 152 -1.53 18.60 2.39
N THR A 153 -2.54 17.77 2.16
CA THR A 153 -3.87 17.93 2.78
C THR A 153 -4.08 17.08 4.04
N GLY A 154 -3.20 16.11 4.32
CA GLY A 154 -3.42 15.11 5.37
C GLY A 154 -4.22 13.88 4.91
N TYR A 155 -4.54 13.78 3.63
CA TYR A 155 -5.30 12.67 3.05
C TYR A 155 -4.69 11.29 3.31
N PHE A 156 -3.38 11.17 3.20
CA PHE A 156 -2.68 9.90 3.43
C PHE A 156 -2.69 9.50 4.90
N GLU A 157 -2.58 10.46 5.81
CA GLU A 157 -2.71 10.25 7.25
C GLU A 157 -4.13 9.81 7.62
N GLU A 158 -5.16 10.37 6.98
CA GLU A 158 -6.55 9.94 7.16
C GLU A 158 -6.79 8.51 6.67
N LEU A 159 -6.17 8.11 5.56
CA LEU A 159 -6.22 6.72 5.09
C LEU A 159 -5.57 5.76 6.08
N ILE A 160 -4.39 6.12 6.62
CA ILE A 160 -3.71 5.33 7.66
C ILE A 160 -4.61 5.19 8.89
N GLN A 161 -5.14 6.31 9.38
CA GLN A 161 -6.01 6.29 10.56
C GLN A 161 -7.22 5.38 10.33
N LYS A 162 -7.95 5.60 9.25
CA LYS A 162 -9.22 4.92 8.98
C LYS A 162 -9.05 3.43 8.67
N TYR A 163 -8.05 3.06 7.85
CA TYR A 163 -7.95 1.71 7.29
C TYR A 163 -6.88 0.84 7.94
N LEU A 164 -5.90 1.41 8.63
CA LEU A 164 -4.83 0.64 9.25
C LEU A 164 -4.88 0.68 10.79
N LEU A 165 -5.43 1.75 11.41
CA LEU A 165 -5.52 1.89 12.86
C LEU A 165 -6.93 1.62 13.41
N ASP A 166 -7.96 2.28 12.87
CA ASP A 166 -9.33 2.16 13.37
C ASP A 166 -10.08 0.95 12.79
N ASN A 167 -9.49 0.30 11.80
CA ASN A 167 -10.09 -0.83 11.11
C ASN A 167 -9.89 -2.12 11.91
N THR A 168 -10.99 -2.86 12.14
CA THR A 168 -10.96 -4.16 12.80
C THR A 168 -10.97 -5.34 11.83
N HIS A 169 -11.09 -5.08 10.52
CA HIS A 169 -11.09 -6.12 9.49
C HIS A 169 -9.67 -6.46 9.05
N GLY A 170 -8.99 -7.20 9.86
CA GLY A 170 -7.61 -7.61 9.63
C GLY A 170 -7.28 -8.98 10.20
N SER A 171 -6.10 -9.47 9.91
CA SER A 171 -5.57 -10.73 10.40
C SER A 171 -4.06 -10.69 10.60
N ILE A 172 -3.58 -11.53 11.50
CA ILE A 172 -2.16 -11.81 11.67
C ILE A 172 -1.95 -13.28 11.36
N VAL A 173 -1.09 -13.54 10.38
CA VAL A 173 -0.76 -14.90 9.92
C VAL A 173 0.69 -15.19 10.28
N ILE A 174 0.95 -16.36 10.84
CA ILE A 174 2.29 -16.89 11.15
C ILE A 174 2.45 -18.19 10.37
N ILE A 175 3.55 -18.30 9.65
CA ILE A 175 3.87 -19.46 8.80
C ILE A 175 5.23 -20.01 9.25
#